data_a9a9fea64d98171953bc267a3cf4cac1
#
_entry.id   a9a9fea64d98171953bc267a3cf4cac1
#
_cell.length_a   1.000
_cell.length_b   1.000
_cell.length_c   1.000
_cell.angle_alpha   90.00
_cell.angle_beta   90.00
_cell.angle_gamma   90.00
#
_symmetry.space_group_name_H-M   'P 1'
#
loop_
_entity.id
_entity.type
_entity.pdbx_description
1 polymer ?
#
loop_
_entity_poly.entity_id
_entity_poly.type
_entity_poly.pdbx_seq_one_letter_code
_entity_poly.pdbx_strand_id
1 'polypeptide(L)'
;MSLTPHGPGFSFLDSFEILEPNKRGRGRKWLNPAAAYFADHFPGNPLMPGVLLVECAAQAAGVLWQPSGMAFLAGVSQFRFRKPVLPGQTLEIEVTLEKELGAFAQFDAVLRVGPTVVSQGKVTLSRALA
;
A
#
# COMPACT_ATOMS: atom_id res chain seq x y z
N MET A 1 -7.96 15.22 7.09
CA MET A 1 -7.20 15.39 5.84
C MET A 1 -6.67 14.05 5.37
N SER A 2 -6.82 13.76 4.10
CA SER A 2 -6.35 12.49 3.54
C SER A 2 -4.83 12.50 3.38
N LEU A 3 -4.17 11.38 3.72
CA LEU A 3 -2.73 11.19 3.52
C LEU A 3 -2.39 10.99 2.04
N THR A 4 -3.37 10.61 1.24
CA THR A 4 -3.19 10.32 -0.19
C THR A 4 -4.10 11.22 -1.01
N PRO A 5 -3.84 11.39 -2.32
CA PRO A 5 -4.73 12.17 -3.18
C PRO A 5 -6.05 11.48 -3.48
N HIS A 6 -6.25 10.26 -2.99
CA HIS A 6 -7.45 9.48 -3.26
C HIS A 6 -8.62 9.94 -2.40
N GLY A 7 -9.85 9.76 -2.90
CA GLY A 7 -11.06 9.99 -2.13
C GLY A 7 -11.21 8.97 -1.00
N PRO A 8 -12.14 9.23 -0.04
CA PRO A 8 -12.25 8.40 1.17
C PRO A 8 -12.48 6.91 0.91
N GLY A 9 -13.19 6.56 -0.16
CA GLY A 9 -13.47 5.17 -0.50
C GLY A 9 -12.27 4.42 -1.07
N PHE A 10 -11.22 5.12 -1.43
CA PHE A 10 -10.02 4.53 -2.01
C PHE A 10 -8.73 4.98 -1.32
N SER A 11 -8.82 5.42 -0.07
CA SER A 11 -7.66 5.74 0.74
C SER A 11 -7.35 4.57 1.66
N PHE A 12 -6.14 4.02 1.54
CA PHE A 12 -5.72 2.81 2.26
C PHE A 12 -4.62 3.08 3.29
N LEU A 13 -4.57 4.31 3.82
CA LEU A 13 -3.68 4.66 4.92
C LEU A 13 -4.45 5.48 5.95
N ASP A 14 -4.44 5.03 7.20
CA ASP A 14 -4.96 5.79 8.34
C ASP A 14 -3.87 6.63 8.97
N SER A 15 -2.63 6.17 8.93
CA SER A 15 -1.47 6.87 9.48
C SER A 15 -0.21 6.48 8.72
N PHE A 16 0.82 7.32 8.83
CA PHE A 16 2.11 7.06 8.22
C PHE A 16 3.21 7.70 9.07
N GLU A 17 4.30 6.97 9.29
CA GLU A 17 5.46 7.52 9.96
C GLU A 17 6.72 7.31 9.12
N ILE A 18 7.59 8.30 9.13
CA ILE A 18 8.91 8.20 8.49
C ILE A 18 9.84 7.48 9.48
N LEU A 19 10.36 6.33 9.07
CA LEU A 19 11.34 5.58 9.85
C LEU A 19 12.75 6.04 9.56
N GLU A 20 13.01 6.38 8.30
CA GLU A 20 14.30 6.89 7.83
C GLU A 20 14.03 7.85 6.68
N PRO A 21 14.39 9.15 6.82
CA PRO A 21 14.05 10.16 5.82
C PRO A 21 14.47 9.77 4.41
N ASN A 22 13.57 9.92 3.46
CA ASN A 22 13.75 9.62 2.04
C ASN A 22 14.15 8.17 1.75
N LYS A 23 13.96 7.27 2.72
CA LYS A 23 14.40 5.89 2.56
C LYS A 23 13.33 4.89 2.98
N ARG A 24 12.72 5.05 4.15
CA ARG A 24 11.83 4.04 4.70
C ARG A 24 10.71 4.66 5.52
N GLY A 25 9.51 4.10 5.38
CA GLY A 25 8.36 4.54 6.13
C GLY A 25 7.39 3.40 6.38
N ARG A 26 6.42 3.64 7.26
CA ARG A 26 5.45 2.63 7.65
C ARG A 26 4.07 3.25 7.75
N GLY A 27 3.13 2.70 6.97
CA GLY A 27 1.72 3.07 7.04
C GLY A 27 0.92 2.04 7.83
N ARG A 28 -0.26 2.45 8.28
CA ARG A 28 -1.22 1.57 8.93
C ARG A 28 -2.59 1.80 8.37
N LYS A 29 -3.36 0.72 8.25
CA LYS A 29 -4.75 0.77 7.82
C LYS A 29 -5.56 -0.22 8.63
N TRP A 30 -6.59 0.28 9.34
CA TRP A 30 -7.60 -0.59 9.94
C TRP A 30 -8.59 -1.00 8.85
N LEU A 31 -8.84 -2.30 8.75
CA LEU A 31 -9.70 -2.86 7.71
C LEU A 31 -11.13 -2.96 8.23
N ASN A 32 -11.89 -1.91 7.97
CA ASN A 32 -13.28 -1.80 8.42
C ASN A 32 -14.11 -2.97 7.85
N PRO A 33 -14.73 -3.79 8.71
CA PRO A 33 -15.56 -4.90 8.23
C PRO A 33 -16.73 -4.46 7.36
N ALA A 34 -17.17 -3.21 7.47
CA ALA A 34 -18.28 -2.67 6.67
C ALA A 34 -17.82 -2.19 5.28
N ALA A 35 -16.54 -2.25 4.95
CA ALA A 35 -16.05 -1.81 3.65
C ALA A 35 -16.62 -2.67 2.53
N ALA A 36 -16.97 -2.01 1.41
CA ALA A 36 -17.65 -2.67 0.30
C ALA A 36 -16.86 -3.84 -0.30
N TYR A 37 -15.53 -3.74 -0.35
CA TYR A 37 -14.71 -4.79 -0.93
C TYR A 37 -14.77 -6.09 -0.12
N PHE A 38 -15.14 -6.07 1.16
CA PHE A 38 -15.33 -7.29 1.93
C PHE A 38 -16.69 -7.95 1.63
N ALA A 39 -17.71 -7.13 1.34
CA ALA A 39 -19.03 -7.67 1.05
C ALA A 39 -19.06 -8.43 -0.28
N ASP A 40 -18.29 -7.96 -1.27
CA ASP A 40 -18.37 -8.46 -2.64
C ASP A 40 -17.24 -9.45 -3.00
N HIS A 41 -16.17 -9.49 -2.22
CA HIS A 41 -15.07 -10.43 -2.48
C HIS A 41 -15.28 -11.69 -1.65
N PHE A 42 -15.79 -12.73 -2.31
CA PHE A 42 -16.21 -13.99 -1.72
C PHE A 42 -17.32 -13.82 -0.66
N PRO A 43 -18.56 -13.54 -1.08
CA PRO A 43 -19.68 -13.42 -0.13
C PRO A 43 -19.75 -14.59 0.83
N GLY A 44 -19.85 -14.31 2.14
CA GLY A 44 -19.85 -15.35 3.18
C GLY A 44 -18.46 -15.78 3.64
N ASN A 45 -17.41 -15.37 2.94
CA ASN A 45 -16.01 -15.64 3.32
C ASN A 45 -15.14 -14.46 2.91
N PRO A 46 -15.30 -13.30 3.59
CA PRO A 46 -14.69 -12.07 3.16
C PRO A 46 -13.18 -12.06 3.33
N LEU A 47 -12.48 -11.66 2.26
CA LEU A 47 -11.04 -11.49 2.22
C LEU A 47 -10.71 -10.14 1.61
N MET A 48 -9.60 -9.54 2.05
CA MET A 48 -9.04 -8.36 1.38
C MET A 48 -8.54 -8.79 0.00
N PRO A 49 -9.01 -8.17 -1.10
CA PRO A 49 -8.50 -8.50 -2.43
C PRO A 49 -7.00 -8.22 -2.55
N GLY A 50 -6.26 -9.14 -3.17
CA GLY A 50 -4.81 -8.99 -3.35
C GLY A 50 -4.43 -7.71 -4.08
N VAL A 51 -5.21 -7.32 -5.09
CA VAL A 51 -4.94 -6.07 -5.84
C VAL A 51 -5.04 -4.84 -4.95
N LEU A 52 -5.86 -4.86 -3.89
CA LEU A 52 -5.95 -3.76 -2.95
C LEU A 52 -4.77 -3.76 -1.97
N LEU A 53 -4.16 -4.90 -1.69
CA LEU A 53 -2.91 -4.95 -0.91
C LEU A 53 -1.78 -4.29 -1.71
N VAL A 54 -1.73 -4.49 -3.02
CA VAL A 54 -0.79 -3.79 -3.89
C VAL A 54 -1.06 -2.28 -3.85
N GLU A 55 -2.32 -1.89 -3.86
CA GLU A 55 -2.68 -0.46 -3.78
C GLU A 55 -2.26 0.15 -2.43
N CYS A 56 -2.39 -0.59 -1.33
CA CYS A 56 -1.88 -0.14 -0.03
C CYS A 56 -0.38 0.15 -0.11
N ALA A 57 0.38 -0.74 -0.71
CA ALA A 57 1.82 -0.56 -0.89
C ALA A 57 2.14 0.66 -1.75
N ALA A 58 1.41 0.84 -2.85
CA ALA A 58 1.61 1.97 -3.76
C ALA A 58 1.31 3.30 -3.06
N GLN A 59 0.24 3.36 -2.27
CA GLN A 59 -0.11 4.59 -1.54
C GLN A 59 0.93 4.91 -0.47
N ALA A 60 1.40 3.91 0.28
CA ALA A 60 2.45 4.11 1.27
C ALA A 60 3.75 4.60 0.62
N ALA A 61 4.14 3.99 -0.50
CA ALA A 61 5.32 4.43 -1.25
C ALA A 61 5.18 5.87 -1.75
N GLY A 62 3.98 6.24 -2.21
CA GLY A 62 3.69 7.60 -2.65
C GLY A 62 3.86 8.62 -1.54
N VAL A 63 3.38 8.31 -0.34
CA VAL A 63 3.54 9.19 0.81
C VAL A 63 5.02 9.34 1.20
N LEU A 64 5.76 8.24 1.20
CA LEU A 64 7.20 8.27 1.49
C LEU A 64 7.96 9.14 0.49
N TRP A 65 7.66 8.97 -0.78
CA TRP A 65 8.36 9.65 -1.86
C TRP A 65 8.02 11.13 -1.95
N GLN A 66 6.81 11.51 -1.61
CA GLN A 66 6.30 12.89 -1.60
C GLN A 66 6.68 13.68 -2.85
N PRO A 67 6.34 13.20 -4.04
CA PRO A 67 6.67 13.93 -5.26
C PRO A 67 5.87 15.22 -5.32
N SER A 68 6.43 16.24 -6.01
CA SER A 68 5.66 17.43 -6.32
C SER A 68 4.61 17.07 -7.38
N GLY A 69 3.36 16.99 -6.97
CA GLY A 69 2.28 16.51 -7.81
C GLY A 69 1.96 15.05 -7.52
N MET A 70 1.26 14.41 -8.44
CA MET A 70 0.80 13.04 -8.26
C MET A 70 1.85 12.02 -8.71
N ALA A 71 1.91 10.90 -7.99
CA ALA A 71 2.65 9.74 -8.41
C ALA A 71 1.67 8.68 -8.91
N PHE A 72 2.07 7.94 -9.92
CA PHE A 72 1.25 6.92 -10.56
C PHE A 72 1.91 5.57 -10.42
N LEU A 73 1.12 4.51 -10.21
CA LEU A 73 1.64 3.16 -10.21
C LEU A 73 2.04 2.80 -11.64
N ALA A 74 3.34 2.57 -11.85
CA ALA A 74 3.89 2.25 -13.16
C ALA A 74 4.23 0.79 -13.32
N GLY A 75 4.44 0.07 -12.22
CA GLY A 75 4.77 -1.35 -12.30
C GLY A 75 4.64 -2.05 -10.95
N VAL A 76 4.43 -3.35 -11.03
CA VAL A 76 4.35 -4.25 -9.88
C VAL A 76 5.18 -5.47 -10.21
N SER A 77 6.04 -5.92 -9.30
CA SER A 77 6.82 -7.13 -9.54
C SER A 77 7.02 -7.92 -8.26
N GLN A 78 7.18 -9.23 -8.42
CA GLN A 78 7.50 -10.14 -7.32
C GLN A 78 6.55 -10.07 -6.14
N PHE A 79 5.29 -9.67 -6.38
CA PHE A 79 4.30 -9.59 -5.31
C PHE A 79 3.79 -10.99 -4.98
N ARG A 80 3.80 -11.33 -3.69
CA ARG A 80 3.36 -12.62 -3.19
C ARG A 80 2.33 -12.41 -2.09
N PHE A 81 1.29 -13.22 -2.10
CA PHE A 81 0.20 -13.17 -1.13
C PHE A 81 0.28 -14.44 -0.29
N ARG A 82 0.80 -14.33 0.93
CA ARG A 82 1.15 -15.48 1.75
C ARG A 82 0.04 -15.93 2.69
N LYS A 83 -0.75 -14.97 3.19
CA LYS A 83 -1.81 -15.22 4.15
C LYS A 83 -3.03 -14.38 3.79
N PRO A 84 -4.25 -14.90 4.00
CA PRO A 84 -5.44 -14.09 3.82
C PRO A 84 -5.46 -12.93 4.81
N VAL A 85 -5.99 -11.79 4.37
CA VAL A 85 -6.17 -10.60 5.19
C VAL A 85 -7.66 -10.41 5.39
N LEU A 86 -8.09 -10.31 6.64
CA LEU A 86 -9.49 -10.43 7.03
C LEU A 86 -10.05 -9.10 7.54
N PRO A 87 -11.39 -8.95 7.51
CA PRO A 87 -12.02 -7.76 8.09
C PRO A 87 -11.65 -7.60 9.56
N GLY A 88 -11.49 -6.36 10.00
CA GLY A 88 -11.19 -6.03 11.40
C GLY A 88 -9.72 -6.07 11.76
N GLN A 89 -8.87 -6.62 10.90
CA GLN A 89 -7.43 -6.61 11.14
C GLN A 89 -6.84 -5.24 10.84
N THR A 90 -5.70 -4.93 11.47
CA THR A 90 -4.93 -3.73 11.15
C THR A 90 -3.72 -4.14 10.33
N LEU A 91 -3.65 -3.58 9.13
CA LEU A 91 -2.56 -3.82 8.20
C LEU A 91 -1.45 -2.81 8.45
N GLU A 92 -0.21 -3.29 8.53
CA GLU A 92 0.98 -2.47 8.60
C GLU A 92 1.74 -2.59 7.29
N ILE A 93 2.06 -1.46 6.67
CA ILE A 93 2.68 -1.42 5.35
C ILE A 93 4.02 -0.71 5.46
N GLU A 94 5.11 -1.46 5.43
CA GLU A 94 6.45 -0.90 5.44
C GLU A 94 6.99 -0.82 4.02
N VAL A 95 7.44 0.37 3.62
CA VAL A 95 8.01 0.61 2.30
C VAL A 95 9.42 1.15 2.41
N THR A 96 10.28 0.66 1.52
CA THR A 96 11.69 1.05 1.46
C THR A 96 12.01 1.44 0.03
N LEU A 97 12.54 2.65 -0.15
CA LEU A 97 13.02 3.10 -1.46
C LEU A 97 14.26 2.29 -1.83
N GLU A 98 14.20 1.59 -2.96
CA GLU A 98 15.33 0.79 -3.44
C GLU A 98 16.16 1.56 -4.45
N LYS A 99 15.52 2.23 -5.40
CA LYS A 99 16.24 2.99 -6.43
C LYS A 99 15.34 4.03 -7.07
N GLU A 100 15.96 5.09 -7.54
CA GLU A 100 15.31 6.10 -8.37
C GLU A 100 16.05 6.21 -9.71
N LEU A 101 15.28 6.41 -10.77
CA LEU A 101 15.84 6.61 -12.10
C LEU A 101 14.92 7.55 -12.88
N GLY A 102 15.36 8.79 -13.08
CA GLY A 102 14.55 9.80 -13.72
C GLY A 102 13.25 10.06 -12.96
N ALA A 103 12.12 9.92 -13.65
CA ALA A 103 10.81 10.12 -13.07
C ALA A 103 10.27 8.89 -12.31
N PHE A 104 11.05 7.81 -12.26
CA PHE A 104 10.62 6.54 -11.67
C PHE A 104 11.31 6.26 -10.35
N ALA A 105 10.60 5.60 -9.43
CA ALA A 105 11.18 5.08 -8.20
C ALA A 105 10.60 3.70 -7.90
N GLN A 106 11.48 2.77 -7.50
CA GLN A 106 11.09 1.42 -7.12
C GLN A 106 11.21 1.27 -5.60
N PHE A 107 10.17 0.68 -5.01
CA PHE A 107 10.07 0.47 -3.57
C PHE A 107 9.84 -0.99 -3.27
N ASP A 108 10.50 -1.47 -2.21
CA ASP A 108 10.17 -2.74 -1.62
C ASP A 108 9.04 -2.53 -0.61
N ALA A 109 8.08 -3.44 -0.58
CA ALA A 109 6.94 -3.34 0.33
C ALA A 109 6.76 -4.64 1.10
N VAL A 110 6.55 -4.52 2.40
CA VAL A 110 6.24 -5.65 3.29
C VAL A 110 4.98 -5.29 4.06
N LEU A 111 3.97 -6.14 3.95
CA LEU A 111 2.68 -5.94 4.61
C LEU A 111 2.52 -6.97 5.70
N ARG A 112 2.12 -6.51 6.90
CA ARG A 112 2.00 -7.38 8.08
C ARG A 112 0.66 -7.18 8.77
N VAL A 113 0.23 -8.26 9.43
CA VAL A 113 -0.83 -8.20 10.45
C VAL A 113 -0.17 -8.72 11.73
N GLY A 114 0.02 -7.84 12.73
CA GLY A 114 0.83 -8.17 13.89
C GLY A 114 2.24 -8.56 13.45
N PRO A 115 2.80 -9.66 13.95
CA PRO A 115 4.14 -10.10 13.56
C PRO A 115 4.20 -10.86 12.23
N THR A 116 3.03 -11.15 11.63
CA THR A 116 2.95 -12.04 10.47
C THR A 116 3.04 -11.25 9.17
N VAL A 117 3.99 -11.61 8.31
CA VAL A 117 4.04 -11.08 6.94
C VAL A 117 2.92 -11.74 6.13
N VAL A 118 1.97 -10.94 5.67
CA VAL A 118 0.85 -11.43 4.88
C VAL A 118 1.07 -11.27 3.38
N SER A 119 1.88 -10.28 2.99
CA SER A 119 2.21 -10.04 1.59
C SER A 119 3.50 -9.25 1.48
N GLN A 120 4.19 -9.39 0.35
CA GLN A 120 5.36 -8.58 0.04
C GLN A 120 5.62 -8.55 -1.45
N GLY A 121 6.30 -7.52 -1.91
CA GLY A 121 6.64 -7.36 -3.31
C GLY A 121 7.26 -6.00 -3.59
N LYS A 122 7.27 -5.63 -4.86
CA LYS A 122 7.86 -4.37 -5.30
C LYS A 122 6.85 -3.57 -6.11
N VAL A 123 6.84 -2.25 -5.89
CA VAL A 123 6.04 -1.33 -6.68
C VAL A 123 6.96 -0.27 -7.26
N THR A 124 6.67 0.12 -8.49
CA THR A 124 7.35 1.21 -9.17
C THR A 124 6.36 2.34 -9.38
N LEU A 125 6.73 3.52 -8.95
CA LEU A 125 5.92 4.72 -9.15
C LEU A 125 6.57 5.62 -10.18
N SER A 126 5.74 6.40 -10.87
CA SER A 126 6.19 7.42 -11.82
C SER A 126 5.62 8.77 -11.42
N ARG A 127 6.45 9.82 -11.52
CA ARG A 127 6.02 11.21 -11.33
C ARG A 127 5.35 11.79 -12.56
N ALA A 128 5.54 11.15 -13.72
CA ALA A 128 5.02 11.66 -14.97
C ALA A 128 4.32 10.53 -15.72
N LEU A 129 3.16 10.86 -16.30
CA LEU A 129 2.53 9.98 -17.27
C LEU A 129 3.31 10.11 -18.59
N ALA A 130 3.67 8.97 -19.14
CA ALA A 130 4.38 8.93 -20.41
C ALA A 130 3.47 9.37 -21.56
#